data_3e32d0d7adb4b79e76245572bbc7a193
#
_entry.id   3e32d0d7adb4b79e76245572bbc7a193
#
_cell.length_a   1.000
_cell.length_b   1.000
_cell.length_c   1.000
_cell.angle_alpha   90.00
_cell.angle_beta   90.00
_cell.angle_gamma   90.00
#
_symmetry.space_group_name_H-M   'P 1'
#
loop_
_entity.id
_entity.type
_entity.pdbx_description
1 polymer ?
#
loop_
_entity_poly.entity_id
_entity_poly.type
_entity_poly.pdbx_seq_one_letter_code
_entity_poly.pdbx_strand_id
1 'polypeptide(L)'
;MYSSLITPKIANEHLDDSNWRFLDCRFVLTEPEQKQAEFALSHLPGATYAHVNRDLAVPHIPGKTGRHPLPEKERLIKLFSTWGIDNSVQVVVYDDTRGAHAVRLWWMLRWLGHDAVA
;
A
#
# COMPACT_ATOMS: atom_id res chain seq x y z
N MET A 1 7.59 14.27 9.49
CA MET A 1 6.72 13.66 8.47
C MET A 1 7.51 13.35 7.22
N TYR A 2 7.39 12.14 6.72
CA TYR A 2 8.01 11.71 5.47
C TYR A 2 6.93 11.62 4.40
N SER A 3 7.20 12.17 3.22
CA SER A 3 6.18 12.33 2.17
C SER A 3 6.59 11.82 0.78
N SER A 4 7.82 11.32 0.61
CA SER A 4 8.23 10.74 -0.67
C SER A 4 9.06 9.47 -0.51
N LEU A 5 10.26 9.54 0.00
CA LEU A 5 11.12 8.37 0.19
C LEU A 5 11.71 8.37 1.59
N ILE A 6 11.92 7.18 2.14
CA ILE A 6 12.71 6.98 3.36
C ILE A 6 13.71 5.87 3.13
N THR A 7 14.77 5.87 3.93
CA THR A 7 15.76 4.79 3.86
C THR A 7 15.28 3.58 4.66
N PRO A 8 15.73 2.36 4.32
CA PRO A 8 15.47 1.20 5.16
C PRO A 8 15.91 1.37 6.61
N LYS A 9 16.97 2.13 6.84
CA LYS A 9 17.44 2.43 8.20
C LYS A 9 16.40 3.20 9.00
N ILE A 10 15.83 4.26 8.42
CA ILE A 10 14.78 5.05 9.08
C ILE A 10 13.55 4.19 9.31
N ALA A 11 13.12 3.40 8.32
CA ALA A 11 11.99 2.51 8.46
C ALA A 11 12.21 1.52 9.62
N ASN A 12 13.40 0.94 9.72
CA ASN A 12 13.73 -0.01 10.78
C ASN A 12 13.66 0.61 12.18
N GLU A 13 14.00 1.88 12.30
CA GLU A 13 13.93 2.61 13.58
C GLU A 13 12.50 2.79 14.09
N HIS A 14 11.50 2.67 13.21
CA HIS A 14 10.10 2.93 13.52
C HIS A 14 9.19 1.71 13.42
N LEU A 15 9.75 0.51 13.26
CA LEU A 15 8.94 -0.72 13.12
C LEU A 15 7.99 -0.96 14.30
N ASP A 16 8.38 -0.55 15.50
CA ASP A 16 7.58 -0.75 16.70
C ASP A 16 6.73 0.47 17.10
N ASP A 17 6.78 1.54 16.29
CA ASP A 17 6.01 2.76 16.59
C ASP A 17 4.53 2.55 16.31
N SER A 18 3.69 2.78 17.30
CA SER A 18 2.24 2.58 17.19
C SER A 18 1.56 3.53 16.20
N ASN A 19 2.19 4.66 15.88
CA ASN A 19 1.68 5.64 14.92
C ASN A 19 2.33 5.53 13.54
N TRP A 20 2.99 4.41 13.25
CA TRP A 20 3.50 4.09 11.92
C TRP A 20 2.78 2.85 11.39
N ARG A 21 2.50 2.85 10.09
CA ARG A 21 1.90 1.69 9.38
C ARG A 21 2.73 1.34 8.17
N PHE A 22 3.05 0.06 8.04
CA PHE A 22 3.85 -0.46 6.94
C PHE A 22 2.96 -1.31 6.04
N LEU A 23 2.91 -0.98 4.77
CA LEU A 23 2.06 -1.66 3.77
C LEU A 23 2.96 -2.32 2.72
N ASP A 24 2.81 -3.64 2.61
CA ASP A 24 3.53 -4.45 1.62
C ASP A 24 2.73 -4.46 0.33
N CYS A 25 3.27 -3.86 -0.71
CA CYS A 25 2.63 -3.75 -2.02
C CYS A 25 3.27 -4.64 -3.07
N ARG A 26 4.03 -5.67 -2.67
CA ARG A 26 4.65 -6.60 -3.63
C ARG A 26 3.56 -7.27 -4.47
N PHE A 27 3.80 -7.35 -5.79
CA PHE A 27 2.81 -7.86 -6.73
C PHE A 27 3.49 -8.34 -8.00
N VAL A 28 2.91 -9.40 -8.61
CA VAL A 28 3.31 -9.89 -9.93
C VAL A 28 2.04 -9.96 -10.79
N LEU A 29 2.01 -9.21 -11.87
CA LEU A 29 0.82 -9.09 -12.72
C LEU A 29 0.34 -10.42 -13.27
N THR A 30 1.26 -11.27 -13.71
CA THR A 30 0.94 -12.58 -14.31
C THR A 30 0.67 -13.67 -13.26
N GLU A 31 1.00 -13.41 -11.99
CA GLU A 31 0.79 -14.34 -10.88
C GLU A 31 0.25 -13.54 -9.68
N PRO A 32 -1.03 -13.10 -9.74
CA PRO A 32 -1.56 -12.12 -8.79
C PRO A 32 -1.54 -12.57 -7.32
N GLU A 33 -1.52 -13.87 -7.05
CA GLU A 33 -1.55 -14.39 -5.68
C GLU A 33 -0.17 -14.75 -5.13
N GLN A 34 0.88 -14.69 -5.97
CA GLN A 34 2.22 -15.16 -5.59
C GLN A 34 2.79 -14.35 -4.42
N LYS A 35 2.73 -13.02 -4.50
CA LYS A 35 3.35 -12.16 -3.48
C LYS A 35 2.58 -12.19 -2.15
N GLN A 36 1.29 -12.43 -2.17
CA GLN A 36 0.54 -12.64 -0.94
C GLN A 36 0.97 -13.93 -0.23
N ALA A 37 1.24 -14.98 -0.98
CA ALA A 37 1.78 -16.21 -0.42
C ALA A 37 3.19 -15.98 0.17
N GLU A 38 4.03 -15.21 -0.52
CA GLU A 38 5.36 -14.86 -0.01
C GLU A 38 5.25 -13.98 1.24
N PHE A 39 4.28 -13.07 1.30
CA PHE A 39 4.01 -12.25 2.49
C PHE A 39 3.73 -13.15 3.71
N ALA A 40 2.96 -14.20 3.54
CA ALA A 40 2.67 -15.13 4.62
C ALA A 40 3.93 -15.83 5.15
N LEU A 41 4.94 -16.01 4.30
CA LEU A 41 6.21 -16.61 4.68
C LEU A 41 7.18 -15.60 5.31
N SER A 42 7.23 -14.38 4.77
CA SER A 42 8.17 -13.36 5.22
C SER A 42 7.71 -11.97 4.81
N HIS A 43 7.67 -11.05 5.75
CA HIS A 43 7.37 -9.64 5.54
C HIS A 43 7.94 -8.79 6.67
N LEU A 44 7.91 -7.47 6.53
CA LEU A 44 8.32 -6.59 7.63
C LEU A 44 7.41 -6.81 8.85
N PRO A 45 7.98 -6.86 10.07
CA PRO A 45 7.18 -7.05 11.27
C PRO A 45 6.04 -6.03 11.36
N GLY A 46 4.83 -6.53 11.59
CA GLY A 46 3.65 -5.68 11.73
C GLY A 46 3.08 -5.13 10.43
N ALA A 47 3.67 -5.43 9.29
CA ALA A 47 3.15 -4.95 7.99
C ALA A 47 1.82 -5.60 7.63
N THR A 48 1.01 -4.85 6.88
CA THR A 48 -0.22 -5.33 6.27
C THR A 48 0.01 -5.50 4.78
N TYR A 49 -0.54 -6.55 4.19
CA TYR A 49 -0.46 -6.74 2.74
C TYR A 49 -1.53 -5.95 2.02
N ALA A 50 -1.13 -5.16 1.03
CA ALA A 50 -2.03 -4.41 0.14
C ALA A 50 -2.03 -5.08 -1.24
N HIS A 51 -3.10 -5.81 -1.54
CA HIS A 51 -3.22 -6.53 -2.81
C HIS A 51 -3.64 -5.59 -3.92
N VAL A 52 -2.81 -5.45 -4.95
CA VAL A 52 -3.05 -4.48 -6.05
C VAL A 52 -4.41 -4.70 -6.70
N ASN A 53 -4.78 -5.94 -7.01
CA ASN A 53 -6.05 -6.23 -7.68
C ASN A 53 -7.26 -6.12 -6.75
N ARG A 54 -7.18 -6.65 -5.54
CA ARG A 54 -8.34 -6.71 -4.63
C ARG A 54 -8.54 -5.45 -3.83
N ASP A 55 -7.44 -4.84 -3.37
CA ASP A 55 -7.50 -3.72 -2.44
C ASP A 55 -7.39 -2.37 -3.15
N LEU A 56 -6.49 -2.28 -4.14
CA LEU A 56 -6.14 -1.02 -4.77
C LEU A 56 -6.79 -0.82 -6.14
N ALA A 57 -7.64 -1.73 -6.56
CA ALA A 57 -8.35 -1.66 -7.83
C ALA A 57 -9.71 -2.33 -7.71
N VAL A 58 -10.58 -2.04 -8.67
CA VAL A 58 -11.81 -2.79 -8.90
C VAL A 58 -11.64 -3.63 -10.16
N PRO A 59 -12.51 -4.65 -10.39
CA PRO A 59 -12.42 -5.45 -11.61
C PRO A 59 -12.46 -4.58 -12.87
N HIS A 60 -11.53 -4.82 -13.79
CA HIS A 60 -11.54 -4.08 -15.05
C HIS A 60 -12.64 -4.60 -16.00
N ILE A 61 -13.12 -3.70 -16.87
CA ILE A 61 -14.09 -4.03 -17.90
C ILE A 61 -13.37 -3.87 -19.26
N PRO A 62 -13.04 -4.98 -19.95
CA PRO A 62 -12.33 -4.90 -21.23
C PRO A 62 -13.01 -3.93 -22.21
N GLY A 63 -12.22 -3.05 -22.81
CA GLY A 63 -12.71 -2.04 -23.73
C GLY A 63 -13.32 -0.80 -23.09
N LYS A 64 -13.49 -0.77 -21.76
CA LYS A 64 -14.08 0.38 -21.05
C LYS A 64 -13.14 0.97 -20.00
N THR A 65 -12.39 0.13 -19.27
CA THR A 65 -11.48 0.60 -18.22
C THR A 65 -10.05 0.17 -18.51
N GLY A 66 -9.09 0.78 -17.84
CA GLY A 66 -7.75 0.25 -17.77
C GLY A 66 -7.70 -1.04 -16.95
N ARG A 67 -6.51 -1.61 -16.79
CA ARG A 67 -6.32 -2.89 -16.10
C ARG A 67 -6.58 -2.81 -14.60
N HIS A 68 -6.27 -1.67 -13.99
CA HIS A 68 -6.45 -1.44 -12.55
C HIS A 68 -7.27 -0.18 -12.32
N PRO A 69 -8.61 -0.23 -12.54
CA PRO A 69 -9.46 0.94 -12.32
C PRO A 69 -9.44 1.35 -10.85
N LEU A 70 -9.50 2.65 -10.58
CA LEU A 70 -9.53 3.18 -9.23
C LEU A 70 -10.83 2.81 -8.51
N PRO A 71 -10.75 2.31 -7.27
CA PRO A 71 -11.94 2.15 -6.43
C PRO A 71 -12.56 3.50 -6.07
N GLU A 72 -13.82 3.49 -5.66
CA GLU A 72 -14.46 4.69 -5.14
C GLU A 72 -13.78 5.14 -3.83
N LYS A 73 -13.78 6.46 -3.60
CA LYS A 73 -13.13 7.05 -2.42
C LYS A 73 -13.66 6.49 -1.10
N GLU A 74 -14.97 6.32 -1.00
CA GLU A 74 -15.60 5.79 0.21
C GLU A 74 -15.11 4.38 0.55
N ARG A 75 -14.93 3.55 -0.48
CA ARG A 75 -14.40 2.20 -0.31
C ARG A 75 -12.95 2.24 0.20
N LEU A 76 -12.13 3.12 -0.36
CA LEU A 76 -10.73 3.28 0.05
C LEU A 76 -10.62 3.81 1.47
N ILE A 77 -11.42 4.79 1.84
CA ILE A 77 -11.45 5.34 3.20
C ILE A 77 -11.76 4.24 4.21
N LYS A 78 -12.75 3.42 3.90
CA LYS A 78 -13.13 2.28 4.74
C LYS A 78 -11.99 1.29 4.89
N LEU A 79 -11.36 0.91 3.77
CA LEU A 79 -10.24 -0.02 3.75
C LEU A 79 -9.06 0.53 4.57
N PHE A 80 -8.67 1.76 4.33
CA PHE A 80 -7.54 2.38 5.03
C PHE A 80 -7.81 2.50 6.52
N SER A 81 -9.06 2.75 6.90
CA SER A 81 -9.46 2.74 8.31
C SER A 81 -9.27 1.37 8.95
N THR A 82 -9.59 0.29 8.22
CA THR A 82 -9.35 -1.08 8.74
C THR A 82 -7.87 -1.38 8.90
N TRP A 83 -7.01 -0.71 8.13
CA TRP A 83 -5.55 -0.83 8.27
C TRP A 83 -4.98 0.06 9.38
N GLY A 84 -5.83 0.78 10.08
CA GLY A 84 -5.41 1.67 11.16
C GLY A 84 -4.80 2.98 10.67
N ILE A 85 -5.10 3.39 9.45
CA ILE A 85 -4.59 4.65 8.90
C ILE A 85 -5.58 5.77 9.23
N ASP A 86 -5.11 6.76 9.95
CA ASP A 86 -5.81 8.01 10.23
C ASP A 86 -4.87 9.20 10.03
N ASN A 87 -5.34 10.39 10.33
CA ASN A 87 -4.56 11.62 10.08
C ASN A 87 -3.28 11.73 10.91
N SER A 88 -3.14 10.92 11.96
CA SER A 88 -1.98 10.96 12.87
C SER A 88 -0.88 9.95 12.50
N VAL A 89 -1.12 9.10 11.51
CA VAL A 89 -0.26 7.96 11.21
C VAL A 89 0.69 8.26 10.07
N GLN A 90 1.97 7.95 10.25
CA GLN A 90 2.93 7.89 9.16
C GLN A 90 2.78 6.54 8.44
N VAL A 91 2.54 6.58 7.14
CA VAL A 91 2.45 5.37 6.32
C VAL A 91 3.76 5.18 5.55
N VAL A 92 4.22 3.94 5.50
CA VAL A 92 5.35 3.52 4.68
C VAL A 92 4.86 2.41 3.77
N VAL A 93 5.03 2.60 2.47
CA VAL A 93 4.68 1.60 1.46
C VAL A 93 5.96 1.04 0.86
N TYR A 94 5.98 -0.25 0.57
CA TYR A 94 7.16 -0.86 -0.02
C TYR A 94 6.80 -1.99 -0.98
N ASP A 95 7.73 -2.31 -1.87
CA ASP A 95 7.64 -3.46 -2.76
C ASP A 95 9.05 -3.97 -3.07
N ASP A 96 9.16 -4.94 -3.95
CA ASP A 96 10.42 -5.49 -4.44
C ASP A 96 10.66 -5.18 -5.92
N THR A 97 9.96 -4.17 -6.46
CA THR A 97 10.00 -3.78 -7.87
C THR A 97 10.33 -2.30 -8.04
N ARG A 98 11.18 -1.76 -7.18
CA ARG A 98 11.67 -0.36 -7.21
C ARG A 98 10.52 0.67 -7.12
N GLY A 99 9.48 0.34 -6.36
CA GLY A 99 8.34 1.23 -6.16
C GLY A 99 7.27 1.16 -7.23
N ALA A 100 7.40 0.28 -8.21
CA ALA A 100 6.45 0.19 -9.34
C ALA A 100 5.02 -0.08 -8.90
N HIS A 101 4.83 -0.79 -7.80
CA HIS A 101 3.50 -1.08 -7.24
C HIS A 101 3.21 -0.23 -6.00
N ALA A 102 4.20 0.01 -5.15
CA ALA A 102 4.04 0.83 -3.96
C ALA A 102 3.62 2.26 -4.29
N VAL A 103 4.08 2.82 -5.42
CA VAL A 103 3.74 4.17 -5.85
C VAL A 103 2.23 4.36 -6.04
N ARG A 104 1.50 3.31 -6.39
CA ARG A 104 0.06 3.39 -6.55
C ARG A 104 -0.61 3.71 -5.21
N LEU A 105 -0.26 2.99 -4.15
CA LEU A 105 -0.82 3.24 -2.82
C LEU A 105 -0.37 4.59 -2.28
N TRP A 106 0.90 4.96 -2.50
CA TRP A 106 1.42 6.28 -2.16
C TRP A 106 0.57 7.39 -2.79
N TRP A 107 0.30 7.28 -4.10
CA TRP A 107 -0.53 8.25 -4.82
C TRP A 107 -1.97 8.26 -4.31
N MET A 108 -2.56 7.09 -4.07
CA MET A 108 -3.94 6.98 -3.61
C MET A 108 -4.16 7.62 -2.23
N LEU A 109 -3.22 7.43 -1.32
CA LEU A 109 -3.26 8.07 0.00
C LEU A 109 -3.19 9.60 -0.13
N ARG A 110 -2.28 10.10 -0.95
CA ARG A 110 -2.17 11.54 -1.18
C ARG A 110 -3.41 12.10 -1.87
N TRP A 111 -3.97 11.36 -2.80
CA TRP A 111 -5.22 11.74 -3.47
C TRP A 111 -6.37 11.89 -2.47
N LEU A 112 -6.40 11.10 -1.42
CA LEU A 112 -7.39 11.21 -0.34
C LEU A 112 -7.00 12.23 0.75
N GLY A 113 -5.89 12.94 0.58
CA GLY A 113 -5.44 13.97 1.51
C GLY A 113 -4.51 13.50 2.60
N HIS A 114 -4.03 12.26 2.55
CA HIS A 114 -3.07 11.75 3.53
C HIS A 114 -1.65 11.95 3.01
N ASP A 115 -0.98 13.01 3.47
CA ASP A 115 0.33 13.40 2.95
C ASP A 115 1.51 12.69 3.64
N ALA A 116 1.31 12.14 4.83
CA ALA A 116 2.34 11.43 5.59
C ALA A 116 2.51 10.01 5.07
N VAL A 117 3.00 9.87 3.83
CA VAL A 117 3.25 8.60 3.17
C VAL A 117 4.55 8.64 2.36
N ALA A 118 5.39 7.62 2.52
CA ALA A 118 6.68 7.52 1.83
C ALA A 118 6.96 6.06 1.41
#